data_20d8c6162256cac078faed33c2318b68
#
_entry.id   20d8c6162256cac078faed33c2318b68
#
_cell.length_a   1.000
_cell.length_b   1.000
_cell.length_c   1.000
_cell.angle_alpha   90.00
_cell.angle_beta   90.00
_cell.angle_gamma   90.00
#
_symmetry.space_group_name_H-M   'P 1'
#
loop_
_entity.id
_entity.type
_entity.pdbx_description
1 polymer ?
#
loop_
_entity_poly.entity_id
_entity_poly.type
_entity_poly.pdbx_seq_one_letter_code
_entity_poly.pdbx_strand_id
1 'polypeptide(L)'
;MTGSNGVSKVAVIGSGLAGLAAACTLAARGHKVEVFEKNPWLGGKAAQLVEKGFRFDMGPTILIQPSVLRKIFAEAGKKLEDYVTMVRLDPQWRCFFEDKSILDLKDDPKEMAASLEAIWPKMGAGYLKFLEQSEQLHSISDRFFFWRSIGSMRDTMDVKGAFDIRVLRDVMRMRLGKTVAGMIRENIPDANVAQMLDHFVQYVGSSPDASPAILCAIGHMQMEEGIWYPMGGTRAIPEALIELALELGVVFHTETDVAQILTDAPAHGASAGKRVSGLRTTRGEVYTFDSVVSNSDAVRTYRELIGGPTARHFDEKRGYEPACSGVVLYLGLNKRYEHLAHHDFVFSRDPHEEFHAIYDKGEPAPDPTCYLAATAATDPASAPEGGEALYVLVHTPYLRPHHDWKKMFPAYRQVILDKLKRTAGLTDIEDRIVFEAALTPQDIHDRYRVLNGAIYGISSHGVFNGAFKPANRSKELDGMYLAGGAAHPGPGMPMVMMSGWIAADSLDQDARGVTA
;
A
#
# COMPACT_ATOMS: atom_id res chain seq x y z
N MET A 1 -40.63 6.75 -9.25
CA MET A 1 -40.18 5.77 -8.25
C MET A 1 -40.22 4.41 -8.93
N THR A 2 -39.15 4.06 -9.63
CA THR A 2 -38.96 2.70 -10.17
C THR A 2 -38.16 1.96 -9.13
N GLY A 3 -38.76 0.95 -8.53
CA GLY A 3 -38.12 0.08 -7.55
C GLY A 3 -36.94 -0.65 -8.20
N SER A 4 -35.74 -0.13 -8.04
CA SER A 4 -34.52 -0.87 -8.26
C SER A 4 -34.38 -1.87 -7.12
N ASN A 5 -34.21 -3.14 -7.42
CA ASN A 5 -33.96 -4.23 -6.45
C ASN A 5 -32.58 -4.06 -5.75
N GLY A 6 -32.10 -2.85 -5.47
CA GLY A 6 -30.79 -2.58 -4.89
C GLY A 6 -29.58 -2.87 -5.81
N VAL A 7 -29.82 -3.17 -7.08
CA VAL A 7 -28.77 -3.45 -8.07
C VAL A 7 -28.42 -2.17 -8.82
N SER A 8 -27.15 -1.79 -8.84
CA SER A 8 -26.64 -0.60 -9.53
C SER A 8 -25.76 -1.01 -10.72
N LYS A 9 -25.71 -0.14 -11.74
CA LYS A 9 -24.69 -0.18 -12.78
C LYS A 9 -23.50 0.68 -12.33
N VAL A 10 -22.35 0.05 -12.14
CA VAL A 10 -21.19 0.65 -11.49
C VAL A 10 -19.99 0.69 -12.43
N ALA A 11 -19.34 1.85 -12.55
CA ALA A 11 -18.03 1.97 -13.17
C ALA A 11 -16.94 1.93 -12.11
N VAL A 12 -15.87 1.18 -12.40
CA VAL A 12 -14.62 1.19 -11.63
C VAL A 12 -13.53 1.82 -12.50
N ILE A 13 -12.91 2.91 -12.04
CA ILE A 13 -11.82 3.59 -12.75
C ILE A 13 -10.49 3.04 -12.21
N GLY A 14 -9.75 2.35 -13.07
CA GLY A 14 -8.45 1.74 -12.77
C GLY A 14 -8.57 0.31 -12.22
N SER A 15 -7.82 -0.60 -12.84
CA SER A 15 -7.75 -2.03 -12.52
C SER A 15 -6.63 -2.40 -11.55
N GLY A 16 -6.17 -1.46 -10.70
CA GLY A 16 -5.26 -1.77 -9.60
C GLY A 16 -5.93 -2.69 -8.57
N LEU A 17 -5.16 -3.21 -7.59
CA LEU A 17 -5.67 -4.17 -6.60
C LEU A 17 -6.95 -3.71 -5.89
N ALA A 18 -7.06 -2.40 -5.57
CA ALA A 18 -8.28 -1.88 -4.94
C ALA A 18 -9.47 -1.85 -5.90
N GLY A 19 -9.25 -1.50 -7.16
CA GLY A 19 -10.29 -1.51 -8.19
C GLY A 19 -10.79 -2.93 -8.47
N LEU A 20 -9.88 -3.90 -8.57
CA LEU A 20 -10.22 -5.32 -8.73
C LEU A 20 -10.99 -5.86 -7.50
N ALA A 21 -10.51 -5.55 -6.28
CA ALA A 21 -11.21 -5.93 -5.04
C ALA A 21 -12.63 -5.36 -4.98
N ALA A 22 -12.81 -4.08 -5.34
CA ALA A 22 -14.13 -3.44 -5.41
C ALA A 22 -15.00 -4.11 -6.48
N ALA A 23 -14.46 -4.39 -7.66
CA ALA A 23 -15.20 -5.02 -8.75
C ALA A 23 -15.67 -6.43 -8.39
N CYS A 24 -14.80 -7.27 -7.82
CA CYS A 24 -15.17 -8.61 -7.35
C CYS A 24 -16.25 -8.56 -6.27
N THR A 25 -16.08 -7.70 -5.25
CA THR A 25 -17.05 -7.57 -4.15
C THR A 25 -18.41 -7.09 -4.64
N LEU A 26 -18.47 -6.08 -5.50
CA LEU A 26 -19.72 -5.56 -6.07
C LEU A 26 -20.41 -6.60 -6.96
N ALA A 27 -19.66 -7.26 -7.85
CA ALA A 27 -20.22 -8.28 -8.73
C ALA A 27 -20.73 -9.50 -7.95
N ALA A 28 -20.02 -9.94 -6.90
CA ALA A 28 -20.48 -11.00 -5.99
C ALA A 28 -21.81 -10.65 -5.29
N ARG A 29 -22.06 -9.35 -5.06
CA ARG A 29 -23.31 -8.85 -4.46
C ARG A 29 -24.40 -8.55 -5.49
N GLY A 30 -24.15 -8.84 -6.76
CA GLY A 30 -25.13 -8.77 -7.85
C GLY A 30 -25.19 -7.43 -8.61
N HIS A 31 -24.28 -6.49 -8.37
CA HIS A 31 -24.17 -5.27 -9.16
C HIS A 31 -23.59 -5.56 -10.55
N LYS A 32 -23.94 -4.71 -11.54
CA LYS A 32 -23.34 -4.76 -12.88
C LYS A 32 -22.12 -3.87 -12.93
N VAL A 33 -20.94 -4.48 -13.07
CA VAL A 33 -19.66 -3.80 -12.93
C VAL A 33 -18.90 -3.75 -14.26
N GLU A 34 -18.44 -2.55 -14.63
CA GLU A 34 -17.54 -2.31 -15.75
C GLU A 34 -16.27 -1.60 -15.26
N VAL A 35 -15.09 -2.15 -15.58
CA VAL A 35 -13.78 -1.62 -15.18
C VAL A 35 -13.12 -0.93 -16.35
N PHE A 36 -12.65 0.31 -16.16
CA PHE A 36 -11.98 1.12 -17.17
C PHE A 36 -10.50 1.25 -16.83
N GLU A 37 -9.62 0.73 -17.67
CA GLU A 37 -8.16 0.76 -17.50
C GLU A 37 -7.49 1.45 -18.70
N LYS A 38 -6.63 2.44 -18.42
CA LYS A 38 -5.91 3.17 -19.47
C LYS A 38 -4.82 2.35 -20.17
N ASN A 39 -4.26 1.37 -19.45
CA ASN A 39 -3.19 0.51 -19.97
C ASN A 39 -3.77 -0.72 -20.72
N PRO A 40 -2.98 -1.38 -21.57
CA PRO A 40 -3.37 -2.65 -22.19
C PRO A 40 -3.32 -3.83 -21.20
N TRP A 41 -2.78 -3.64 -19.99
CA TRP A 41 -2.71 -4.65 -18.94
C TRP A 41 -3.54 -4.26 -17.72
N LEU A 42 -4.07 -5.26 -17.01
CA LEU A 42 -4.79 -5.12 -15.75
C LEU A 42 -3.84 -5.35 -14.56
N GLY A 43 -4.19 -4.89 -13.33
CA GLY A 43 -3.44 -5.13 -12.10
C GLY A 43 -2.64 -3.93 -11.59
N GLY A 44 -2.60 -2.84 -12.34
CA GLY A 44 -1.97 -1.57 -11.91
C GLY A 44 -0.47 -1.72 -11.62
N LYS A 45 -0.06 -1.36 -10.38
CA LYS A 45 1.35 -1.44 -9.92
C LYS A 45 1.85 -2.87 -9.73
N ALA A 46 0.97 -3.85 -9.48
CA ALA A 46 1.32 -5.25 -9.38
C ALA A 46 1.52 -5.86 -10.79
N ALA A 47 2.45 -5.25 -11.52
CA ALA A 47 2.91 -5.66 -12.85
C ALA A 47 4.19 -6.48 -12.74
N GLN A 48 4.59 -7.09 -13.83
CA GLN A 48 5.79 -7.93 -13.90
C GLN A 48 6.67 -7.49 -15.07
N LEU A 49 7.98 -7.53 -14.87
CA LEU A 49 9.00 -7.37 -15.90
C LEU A 49 9.61 -8.75 -16.16
N VAL A 50 9.47 -9.25 -17.39
CA VAL A 50 10.07 -10.51 -17.81
C VAL A 50 11.03 -10.21 -18.96
N GLU A 51 12.32 -10.45 -18.74
CA GLU A 51 13.36 -10.16 -19.73
C GLU A 51 14.56 -11.09 -19.53
N LYS A 52 15.12 -11.62 -20.61
CA LYS A 52 16.31 -12.51 -20.61
C LYS A 52 16.22 -13.70 -19.65
N GLY A 53 15.02 -14.22 -19.40
CA GLY A 53 14.78 -15.34 -18.49
C GLY A 53 14.65 -14.93 -17.01
N PHE A 54 14.77 -13.65 -16.70
CA PHE A 54 14.48 -13.10 -15.39
C PHE A 54 13.04 -12.60 -15.30
N ARG A 55 12.44 -12.77 -14.12
CA ARG A 55 11.09 -12.30 -13.80
C ARG A 55 11.14 -11.47 -12.51
N PHE A 56 10.77 -10.20 -12.61
CA PHE A 56 10.72 -9.27 -11.49
C PHE A 56 9.30 -8.77 -11.25
N ASP A 57 8.89 -8.69 -9.99
CA ASP A 57 7.73 -7.90 -9.62
C ASP A 57 8.07 -6.41 -9.74
N MET A 58 7.20 -5.62 -10.39
CA MET A 58 7.47 -4.19 -10.65
C MET A 58 6.93 -3.25 -9.57
N GLY A 59 6.20 -3.77 -8.60
CA GLY A 59 5.54 -2.98 -7.57
C GLY A 59 5.71 -3.59 -6.18
N PRO A 60 4.62 -3.85 -5.47
CA PRO A 60 4.69 -4.44 -4.14
C PRO A 60 5.24 -5.86 -4.20
N THR A 61 6.08 -6.21 -3.24
CA THR A 61 6.77 -7.51 -3.14
C THR A 61 6.45 -8.25 -1.85
N ILE A 62 6.02 -7.55 -0.79
CA ILE A 62 5.71 -8.13 0.52
C ILE A 62 4.19 -8.25 0.67
N LEU A 63 3.70 -9.47 0.86
CA LEU A 63 2.29 -9.75 1.15
C LEU A 63 2.14 -10.16 2.62
N ILE A 64 1.45 -9.33 3.38
CA ILE A 64 0.97 -9.65 4.73
C ILE A 64 -0.55 -9.74 4.71
N GLN A 65 -1.18 -10.27 5.78
CA GLN A 65 -2.63 -10.36 5.94
C GLN A 65 -3.37 -10.93 4.71
N PRO A 66 -3.09 -12.17 4.30
CA PRO A 66 -3.85 -12.84 3.25
C PRO A 66 -5.32 -13.03 3.60
N SER A 67 -5.70 -12.89 4.88
CA SER A 67 -7.08 -12.89 5.36
C SER A 67 -7.96 -11.86 4.65
N VAL A 68 -7.43 -10.68 4.31
CA VAL A 68 -8.17 -9.67 3.54
C VAL A 68 -8.53 -10.19 2.15
N LEU A 69 -7.59 -10.84 1.48
CA LEU A 69 -7.82 -11.42 0.15
C LEU A 69 -8.80 -12.60 0.24
N ARG A 70 -8.63 -13.48 1.24
CA ARG A 70 -9.56 -14.59 1.52
C ARG A 70 -11.00 -14.11 1.74
N LYS A 71 -11.18 -12.96 2.41
CA LYS A 71 -12.50 -12.36 2.60
C LYS A 71 -13.15 -11.97 1.28
N ILE A 72 -12.41 -11.40 0.33
CA ILE A 72 -12.92 -11.01 -0.99
C ILE A 72 -13.37 -12.25 -1.77
N PHE A 73 -12.59 -13.31 -1.78
CA PHE A 73 -12.96 -14.58 -2.42
C PHE A 73 -14.17 -15.25 -1.75
N ALA A 74 -14.23 -15.23 -0.43
CA ALA A 74 -15.34 -15.79 0.35
C ALA A 74 -16.68 -15.09 0.07
N GLU A 75 -16.69 -13.78 -0.24
CA GLU A 75 -17.89 -13.05 -0.67
C GLU A 75 -18.49 -13.64 -1.96
N ALA A 76 -17.64 -14.17 -2.83
CA ALA A 76 -18.05 -14.86 -4.06
C ALA A 76 -18.31 -16.36 -3.85
N GLY A 77 -18.23 -16.88 -2.61
CA GLY A 77 -18.34 -18.31 -2.31
C GLY A 77 -17.14 -19.14 -2.79
N LYS A 78 -15.98 -18.51 -2.99
CA LYS A 78 -14.75 -19.12 -3.51
C LYS A 78 -13.66 -19.16 -2.43
N LYS A 79 -12.63 -19.98 -2.65
CA LYS A 79 -11.43 -20.04 -1.79
C LYS A 79 -10.24 -19.47 -2.54
N LEU A 80 -9.47 -18.61 -1.90
CA LEU A 80 -8.26 -18.02 -2.47
C LEU A 80 -7.26 -19.10 -2.92
N GLU A 81 -7.13 -20.15 -2.14
CA GLU A 81 -6.19 -21.25 -2.35
C GLU A 81 -6.46 -22.06 -3.62
N ASP A 82 -7.66 -21.94 -4.20
CA ASP A 82 -8.00 -22.54 -5.50
C ASP A 82 -7.42 -21.73 -6.68
N TYR A 83 -7.01 -20.47 -6.45
CA TYR A 83 -6.52 -19.54 -7.46
C TYR A 83 -5.01 -19.22 -7.32
N VAL A 84 -4.50 -19.20 -6.08
CA VAL A 84 -3.10 -18.79 -5.80
C VAL A 84 -2.46 -19.75 -4.80
N THR A 85 -1.32 -20.30 -5.17
CA THR A 85 -0.43 -21.02 -4.25
C THR A 85 0.46 -20.01 -3.53
N MET A 86 0.45 -20.01 -2.20
CA MET A 86 1.26 -19.09 -1.40
C MET A 86 2.18 -19.84 -0.44
N VAL A 87 3.40 -19.35 -0.26
CA VAL A 87 4.40 -19.87 0.67
C VAL A 87 4.62 -18.85 1.79
N ARG A 88 4.54 -19.29 3.04
CA ARG A 88 4.89 -18.48 4.21
C ARG A 88 6.41 -18.44 4.35
N LEU A 89 6.97 -17.26 4.57
CA LEU A 89 8.40 -17.03 4.62
C LEU A 89 8.92 -17.00 6.06
N ASP A 90 10.05 -17.69 6.29
CA ASP A 90 10.84 -17.64 7.52
C ASP A 90 12.33 -17.77 7.15
N PRO A 91 13.19 -16.79 7.50
CA PRO A 91 12.84 -15.55 8.19
C PRO A 91 11.90 -14.67 7.36
N GLN A 92 11.08 -13.87 8.03
CA GLN A 92 10.20 -12.91 7.36
C GLN A 92 11.02 -11.88 6.58
N TRP A 93 12.14 -11.44 7.16
CA TRP A 93 13.21 -10.69 6.50
C TRP A 93 14.54 -10.81 7.25
N ARG A 94 15.63 -10.48 6.57
CA ARG A 94 16.98 -10.37 7.12
C ARG A 94 17.43 -8.91 7.09
N CYS A 95 18.02 -8.46 8.19
CA CYS A 95 18.49 -7.09 8.36
C CYS A 95 20.02 -7.06 8.40
N PHE A 96 20.62 -6.19 7.60
CA PHE A 96 22.06 -5.90 7.58
C PHE A 96 22.29 -4.49 8.10
N PHE A 97 23.14 -4.33 9.11
CA PHE A 97 23.47 -3.05 9.72
C PHE A 97 24.90 -2.60 9.40
N GLU A 98 25.18 -1.32 9.61
CA GLU A 98 26.49 -0.72 9.29
C GLU A 98 27.63 -1.31 10.15
N ASP A 99 27.35 -1.71 11.38
CA ASP A 99 28.27 -2.38 12.29
C ASP A 99 28.54 -3.86 11.92
N LYS A 100 28.01 -4.33 10.80
CA LYS A 100 28.08 -5.70 10.28
C LYS A 100 27.27 -6.73 11.07
N SER A 101 26.47 -6.30 12.03
CA SER A 101 25.51 -7.19 12.65
C SER A 101 24.41 -7.59 11.64
N ILE A 102 23.91 -8.82 11.79
CA ILE A 102 22.83 -9.39 10.99
C ILE A 102 21.75 -9.85 11.95
N LEU A 103 20.52 -9.51 11.64
CA LEU A 103 19.36 -9.88 12.45
C LEU A 103 18.24 -10.41 11.54
N ASP A 104 17.78 -11.62 11.81
CA ASP A 104 16.62 -12.21 11.13
C ASP A 104 15.36 -11.91 11.94
N LEU A 105 14.36 -11.31 11.30
CA LEU A 105 13.01 -11.25 11.86
C LEU A 105 12.34 -12.60 11.64
N LYS A 106 12.27 -13.39 12.71
CA LYS A 106 11.69 -14.72 12.70
C LYS A 106 10.16 -14.67 12.73
N ASP A 107 9.54 -15.68 12.14
CA ASP A 107 8.10 -15.81 12.10
C ASP A 107 7.47 -16.10 13.47
N ASP A 108 8.16 -16.89 14.34
CA ASP A 108 7.71 -17.12 15.72
C ASP A 108 8.20 -15.99 16.66
N PRO A 109 7.29 -15.24 17.32
CA PRO A 109 7.65 -14.16 18.24
C PRO A 109 8.51 -14.60 19.43
N LYS A 110 8.36 -15.85 19.90
CA LYS A 110 9.14 -16.38 21.05
C LYS A 110 10.54 -16.73 20.62
N GLU A 111 10.70 -17.33 19.44
CA GLU A 111 12.02 -17.59 18.87
C GLU A 111 12.75 -16.28 18.56
N MET A 112 12.02 -15.26 18.06
CA MET A 112 12.58 -13.93 17.85
C MET A 112 13.04 -13.32 19.17
N ALA A 113 12.21 -13.35 20.20
CA ALA A 113 12.57 -12.83 21.52
C ALA A 113 13.80 -13.54 22.12
N ALA A 114 13.88 -14.86 21.98
CA ALA A 114 15.03 -15.63 22.44
C ALA A 114 16.32 -15.27 21.68
N SER A 115 16.24 -15.05 20.38
CA SER A 115 17.35 -14.60 19.54
C SER A 115 17.85 -13.21 19.96
N LEU A 116 16.94 -12.28 20.21
CA LEU A 116 17.26 -10.93 20.69
C LEU A 116 17.90 -10.95 22.07
N GLU A 117 17.36 -11.77 22.99
CA GLU A 117 17.91 -11.90 24.36
C GLU A 117 19.33 -12.46 24.36
N ALA A 118 19.66 -13.34 23.42
CA ALA A 118 21.00 -13.92 23.29
C ALA A 118 22.06 -12.89 22.83
N ILE A 119 21.67 -11.88 22.05
CA ILE A 119 22.55 -10.85 21.50
C ILE A 119 22.57 -9.61 22.42
N TRP A 120 21.38 -9.18 22.86
CA TRP A 120 21.18 -7.97 23.68
C TRP A 120 20.32 -8.31 24.91
N PRO A 121 20.90 -8.39 26.11
CA PRO A 121 20.13 -8.70 27.32
C PRO A 121 18.95 -7.76 27.55
N LYS A 122 17.80 -8.32 27.94
CA LYS A 122 16.51 -7.67 28.14
C LYS A 122 15.77 -7.23 26.86
N MET A 123 16.34 -7.43 25.68
CA MET A 123 15.66 -7.08 24.42
C MET A 123 14.50 -8.02 24.11
N GLY A 124 14.60 -9.31 24.42
CA GLY A 124 13.53 -10.27 24.21
C GLY A 124 12.24 -9.88 24.94
N ALA A 125 12.35 -9.49 26.21
CA ALA A 125 11.22 -9.01 26.99
C ALA A 125 10.65 -7.68 26.45
N GLY A 126 11.51 -6.76 26.03
CA GLY A 126 11.12 -5.49 25.40
C GLY A 126 10.36 -5.72 24.10
N TYR A 127 10.82 -6.63 23.26
CA TYR A 127 10.18 -7.01 22.00
C TYR A 127 8.78 -7.59 22.22
N LEU A 128 8.61 -8.56 23.13
CA LEU A 128 7.30 -9.14 23.43
C LEU A 128 6.33 -8.10 23.98
N LYS A 129 6.82 -7.16 24.81
CA LYS A 129 6.00 -6.06 25.31
C LYS A 129 5.59 -5.07 24.19
N PHE A 130 6.48 -4.82 23.24
CA PHE A 130 6.14 -4.03 22.04
C PHE A 130 5.04 -4.73 21.24
N LEU A 131 5.12 -6.04 21.02
CA LEU A 131 4.10 -6.81 20.30
C LEU A 131 2.75 -6.81 21.02
N GLU A 132 2.72 -6.96 22.35
CA GLU A 132 1.49 -6.82 23.14
C GLU A 132 0.83 -5.45 22.95
N GLN A 133 1.63 -4.39 22.93
CA GLN A 133 1.13 -3.04 22.67
C GLN A 133 0.64 -2.89 21.21
N SER A 134 1.33 -3.49 20.25
CA SER A 134 0.92 -3.52 18.83
C SER A 134 -0.42 -4.23 18.65
N GLU A 135 -0.63 -5.38 19.32
CA GLU A 135 -1.90 -6.11 19.34
C GLU A 135 -3.06 -5.25 19.87
N GLN A 136 -2.82 -4.53 20.98
CA GLN A 136 -3.82 -3.62 21.55
C GLN A 136 -4.21 -2.53 20.54
N LEU A 137 -3.23 -1.93 19.85
CA LEU A 137 -3.47 -0.91 18.84
C LEU A 137 -4.18 -1.49 17.60
N HIS A 138 -3.83 -2.70 17.19
CA HIS A 138 -4.52 -3.41 16.10
C HIS A 138 -5.98 -3.69 16.45
N SER A 139 -6.26 -4.20 17.64
CA SER A 139 -7.62 -4.46 18.13
C SER A 139 -8.49 -3.19 18.17
N ILE A 140 -7.90 -2.04 18.52
CA ILE A 140 -8.57 -0.73 18.46
C ILE A 140 -8.82 -0.33 17.01
N SER A 141 -7.82 -0.50 16.13
CA SER A 141 -7.92 -0.17 14.71
C SER A 141 -8.98 -1.02 14.01
N ASP A 142 -9.06 -2.31 14.31
CA ASP A 142 -10.06 -3.21 13.75
C ASP A 142 -11.49 -2.80 14.14
N ARG A 143 -11.67 -2.36 15.38
CA ARG A 143 -12.98 -1.94 15.91
C ARG A 143 -13.46 -0.60 15.35
N PHE A 144 -12.58 0.39 15.20
CA PHE A 144 -12.96 1.77 14.93
C PHE A 144 -12.52 2.29 13.56
N PHE A 145 -11.60 1.61 12.87
CA PHE A 145 -10.91 2.15 11.70
C PHE A 145 -11.03 1.23 10.48
N PHE A 146 -10.76 -0.07 10.63
CA PHE A 146 -10.81 -1.01 9.51
C PHE A 146 -12.25 -1.38 9.13
N TRP A 147 -12.42 -1.80 7.87
CA TRP A 147 -13.69 -2.29 7.31
C TRP A 147 -14.84 -1.27 7.29
N ARG A 148 -14.54 0.02 7.44
CA ARG A 148 -15.50 1.13 7.45
C ARG A 148 -14.99 2.32 6.65
N SER A 149 -15.89 3.10 6.05
CA SER A 149 -15.53 4.34 5.36
C SER A 149 -15.32 5.48 6.35
N ILE A 150 -14.07 5.83 6.63
CA ILE A 150 -13.67 6.83 7.62
C ILE A 150 -12.70 7.83 6.98
N GLY A 151 -12.94 9.13 7.18
CA GLY A 151 -12.07 10.20 6.71
C GLY A 151 -11.55 11.12 7.82
N SER A 152 -12.06 10.97 9.04
CA SER A 152 -11.69 11.83 10.18
C SER A 152 -11.99 11.15 11.52
N MET A 153 -11.41 11.68 12.60
CA MET A 153 -11.72 11.24 13.97
C MET A 153 -13.23 11.30 14.28
N ARG A 154 -13.95 12.26 13.71
CA ARG A 154 -15.40 12.40 13.94
C ARG A 154 -16.21 11.22 13.41
N ASP A 155 -15.75 10.61 12.34
CA ASP A 155 -16.43 9.46 11.73
C ASP A 155 -16.28 8.18 12.58
N THR A 156 -15.31 8.15 13.52
CA THR A 156 -15.10 7.04 14.47
C THR A 156 -15.97 7.14 15.72
N MET A 157 -16.52 8.33 15.98
CA MET A 157 -17.34 8.60 17.19
C MET A 157 -18.81 8.35 16.87
N ASP A 158 -19.29 7.14 17.17
CA ASP A 158 -20.74 6.93 17.27
C ASP A 158 -21.27 7.73 18.47
N VAL A 159 -22.11 8.74 18.19
CA VAL A 159 -22.66 9.65 19.22
C VAL A 159 -23.42 8.88 20.31
N LYS A 160 -23.96 7.69 20.00
CA LYS A 160 -24.64 6.83 20.98
C LYS A 160 -23.68 6.01 21.86
N GLY A 161 -22.44 5.76 21.40
CA GLY A 161 -21.40 5.01 22.12
C GLY A 161 -20.35 5.88 22.83
N ALA A 162 -20.36 7.22 22.65
CA ALA A 162 -19.34 8.14 23.16
C ALA A 162 -19.17 8.11 24.70
N PHE A 163 -20.15 7.61 25.45
CA PHE A 163 -20.12 7.45 26.91
C PHE A 163 -19.81 6.02 27.39
N ASP A 164 -19.48 5.08 26.49
CA ASP A 164 -19.03 3.75 26.91
C ASP A 164 -17.62 3.84 27.49
N ILE A 165 -17.45 3.37 28.73
CA ILE A 165 -16.16 3.33 29.44
C ILE A 165 -15.09 2.53 28.66
N ARG A 166 -15.52 1.60 27.78
CA ARG A 166 -14.65 0.86 26.88
C ARG A 166 -14.05 1.76 25.81
N VAL A 167 -14.86 2.64 25.21
CA VAL A 167 -14.40 3.63 24.22
C VAL A 167 -13.41 4.60 24.85
N LEU A 168 -13.68 5.11 26.05
CA LEU A 168 -12.76 5.99 26.78
C LEU A 168 -11.42 5.30 27.06
N ARG A 169 -11.45 4.02 27.48
CA ARG A 169 -10.24 3.22 27.71
C ARG A 169 -9.45 3.01 26.40
N ASP A 170 -10.14 2.75 25.28
CA ASP A 170 -9.51 2.56 23.99
C ASP A 170 -8.85 3.86 23.49
N VAL A 171 -9.52 5.00 23.64
CA VAL A 171 -8.94 6.33 23.34
C VAL A 171 -7.68 6.59 24.16
N MET A 172 -7.66 6.26 25.45
CA MET A 172 -6.45 6.38 26.28
C MET A 172 -5.32 5.45 25.81
N ARG A 173 -5.65 4.26 25.28
CA ARG A 173 -4.70 3.28 24.77
C ARG A 173 -4.18 3.59 23.36
N MET A 174 -4.88 4.43 22.58
CA MET A 174 -4.45 4.85 21.25
C MET A 174 -3.13 5.61 21.21
N ARG A 175 -2.59 5.96 22.38
CA ARG A 175 -1.33 6.72 22.52
C ARG A 175 -1.28 8.01 21.69
N LEU A 176 -2.41 8.74 21.71
CA LEU A 176 -2.53 10.02 21.01
C LEU A 176 -1.41 10.99 21.39
N GLY A 177 -0.84 11.65 20.38
CA GLY A 177 0.28 12.58 20.56
C GLY A 177 1.66 11.92 20.61
N LYS A 178 1.78 10.57 20.54
CA LYS A 178 3.04 9.86 20.40
C LYS A 178 3.31 9.47 18.95
N THR A 179 4.60 9.37 18.64
CA THR A 179 5.07 8.86 17.34
C THR A 179 5.39 7.37 17.40
N VAL A 180 5.52 6.73 16.23
CA VAL A 180 5.98 5.34 16.09
C VAL A 180 7.33 5.18 16.77
N ALA A 181 8.32 6.01 16.42
CA ALA A 181 9.66 5.97 17.00
C ALA A 181 9.64 6.13 18.53
N GLY A 182 8.83 7.08 19.04
CA GLY A 182 8.66 7.29 20.48
C GLY A 182 8.11 6.07 21.21
N MET A 183 7.14 5.37 20.62
CA MET A 183 6.55 4.17 21.21
C MET A 183 7.53 2.97 21.21
N ILE A 184 8.26 2.76 20.12
CA ILE A 184 9.22 1.68 20.01
C ILE A 184 10.31 1.82 21.06
N ARG A 185 10.89 3.03 21.20
CA ARG A 185 11.99 3.32 22.12
C ARG A 185 11.62 3.28 23.59
N GLU A 186 10.33 3.20 23.94
CA GLU A 186 9.89 2.92 25.31
C GLU A 186 10.29 1.51 25.79
N ASN A 187 10.40 0.55 24.86
CA ASN A 187 10.66 -0.85 25.19
C ASN A 187 11.97 -1.37 24.55
N ILE A 188 12.49 -0.70 23.54
CA ILE A 188 13.61 -1.11 22.70
C ILE A 188 14.67 0.00 22.72
N PRO A 189 15.63 -0.05 23.65
CA PRO A 189 16.73 0.93 23.73
C PRO A 189 17.86 0.69 22.72
N ASP A 190 18.00 -0.54 22.18
CA ASP A 190 19.00 -0.84 21.15
C ASP A 190 18.64 -0.19 19.82
N ALA A 191 19.62 0.48 19.18
CA ALA A 191 19.39 1.27 17.96
C ALA A 191 19.06 0.39 16.74
N ASN A 192 19.73 -0.75 16.56
CA ASN A 192 19.53 -1.64 15.44
C ASN A 192 18.15 -2.32 15.51
N VAL A 193 17.78 -2.82 16.68
CA VAL A 193 16.46 -3.43 16.91
C VAL A 193 15.35 -2.38 16.76
N ALA A 194 15.56 -1.16 17.27
CA ALA A 194 14.62 -0.07 17.11
C ALA A 194 14.45 0.31 15.63
N GLN A 195 15.53 0.40 14.85
CA GLN A 195 15.51 0.68 13.42
C GLN A 195 14.77 -0.41 12.63
N MET A 196 14.98 -1.69 12.98
CA MET A 196 14.23 -2.80 12.40
C MET A 196 12.71 -2.63 12.63
N LEU A 197 12.28 -2.25 13.83
CA LEU A 197 10.87 -2.06 14.15
C LEU A 197 10.31 -0.75 13.56
N ASP A 198 11.10 0.32 13.49
CA ASP A 198 10.76 1.56 12.79
C ASP A 198 10.38 1.30 11.32
N HIS A 199 10.95 0.24 10.72
CA HIS A 199 10.72 -0.10 9.33
C HIS A 199 9.25 -0.47 9.03
N PHE A 200 8.48 -0.93 9.99
CA PHE A 200 7.05 -1.21 9.78
C PHE A 200 6.27 0.00 9.24
N VAL A 201 6.64 1.23 9.62
CA VAL A 201 5.97 2.42 9.12
C VAL A 201 6.39 2.79 7.69
N GLN A 202 7.49 2.24 7.20
CA GLN A 202 7.92 2.45 5.81
C GLN A 202 7.00 1.73 4.81
N TYR A 203 6.23 0.73 5.25
CA TYR A 203 5.16 0.11 4.43
C TYR A 203 4.07 1.11 4.01
N VAL A 204 3.94 2.21 4.73
CA VAL A 204 3.03 3.31 4.39
C VAL A 204 3.77 4.56 3.91
N GLY A 205 5.08 4.43 3.64
CA GLY A 205 5.91 5.47 3.06
C GLY A 205 6.02 6.73 3.91
N SER A 206 6.22 6.58 5.22
CA SER A 206 6.22 7.69 6.16
C SER A 206 7.36 7.57 7.18
N SER A 207 7.78 8.70 7.75
CA SER A 207 8.81 8.75 8.78
C SER A 207 8.28 8.22 10.13
N PRO A 208 9.02 7.36 10.85
CA PRO A 208 8.64 6.91 12.20
C PRO A 208 8.57 8.06 13.21
N ASP A 209 9.34 9.12 13.01
CA ASP A 209 9.36 10.30 13.89
C ASP A 209 8.14 11.23 13.70
N ALA A 210 7.53 11.20 12.52
CA ALA A 210 6.38 12.04 12.18
C ALA A 210 5.04 11.28 12.19
N SER A 211 5.07 9.97 12.18
CA SER A 211 3.88 9.10 12.09
C SER A 211 3.27 8.79 13.45
N PRO A 212 1.92 8.73 13.58
CA PRO A 212 1.26 8.46 14.85
C PRO A 212 1.50 7.02 15.34
N ALA A 213 1.63 6.84 16.65
CA ALA A 213 1.93 5.56 17.29
C ALA A 213 0.92 4.45 16.97
N ILE A 214 -0.32 4.78 16.58
CA ILE A 214 -1.33 3.78 16.17
C ILE A 214 -0.82 2.90 15.02
N LEU A 215 0.10 3.41 14.17
CA LEU A 215 0.69 2.63 13.08
C LEU A 215 1.63 1.50 13.56
N CYS A 216 2.03 1.46 14.82
CA CYS A 216 2.70 0.30 15.40
C CYS A 216 1.84 -0.97 15.34
N ALA A 217 0.51 -0.84 15.14
CA ALA A 217 -0.37 -1.98 14.85
C ALA A 217 0.12 -2.86 13.70
N ILE A 218 0.86 -2.29 12.73
CA ILE A 218 1.43 -3.03 11.59
C ILE A 218 2.36 -4.15 12.07
N GLY A 219 3.09 -3.94 13.16
CA GLY A 219 3.94 -4.98 13.75
C GLY A 219 3.15 -6.23 14.15
N HIS A 220 2.00 -6.07 14.82
CA HIS A 220 1.11 -7.21 15.15
C HIS A 220 0.52 -7.84 13.90
N MET A 221 0.02 -7.03 12.97
CA MET A 221 -0.59 -7.51 11.71
C MET A 221 0.35 -8.43 10.92
N GLN A 222 1.64 -8.10 10.89
CA GLN A 222 2.63 -8.94 10.23
C GLN A 222 2.98 -10.19 11.05
N MET A 223 3.18 -10.05 12.36
CA MET A 223 3.60 -11.18 13.20
C MET A 223 2.49 -12.22 13.38
N GLU A 224 1.21 -11.81 13.34
CA GLU A 224 0.08 -12.73 13.46
C GLU A 224 -0.08 -13.62 12.24
N GLU A 225 -0.12 -13.04 11.05
CA GLU A 225 -0.36 -13.80 9.81
C GLU A 225 0.92 -14.13 9.03
N GLY A 226 2.06 -13.51 9.34
CA GLY A 226 3.34 -13.70 8.65
C GLY A 226 3.47 -12.97 7.32
N ILE A 227 4.60 -13.17 6.67
CA ILE A 227 4.85 -12.73 5.29
C ILE A 227 4.68 -13.91 4.35
N TRP A 228 4.00 -13.67 3.23
CA TRP A 228 3.69 -14.67 2.23
C TRP A 228 4.24 -14.30 0.86
N TYR A 229 4.72 -15.28 0.15
CA TYR A 229 5.10 -15.15 -1.26
C TYR A 229 4.10 -15.93 -2.12
N PRO A 230 3.35 -15.27 -3.02
CA PRO A 230 2.55 -15.97 -4.02
C PRO A 230 3.48 -16.53 -5.10
N MET A 231 3.40 -17.84 -5.37
CA MET A 231 4.21 -18.49 -6.38
C MET A 231 3.93 -17.86 -7.75
N GLY A 232 5.01 -17.56 -8.46
CA GLY A 232 4.93 -16.78 -9.70
C GLY A 232 5.07 -15.26 -9.50
N GLY A 233 5.31 -14.79 -8.26
CA GLY A 233 5.44 -13.38 -7.90
C GLY A 233 4.12 -12.75 -7.48
N THR A 234 4.18 -11.51 -7.00
CA THR A 234 2.99 -10.78 -6.54
C THR A 234 1.98 -10.49 -7.64
N ARG A 235 2.38 -10.64 -8.91
CA ARG A 235 1.49 -10.60 -10.08
C ARG A 235 0.38 -11.65 -10.02
N ALA A 236 0.59 -12.78 -9.38
CA ALA A 236 -0.43 -13.83 -9.19
C ALA A 236 -1.69 -13.30 -8.46
N ILE A 237 -1.55 -12.29 -7.60
CA ILE A 237 -2.68 -11.71 -6.86
C ILE A 237 -3.67 -10.98 -7.78
N PRO A 238 -3.27 -9.97 -8.60
CA PRO A 238 -4.23 -9.38 -9.53
C PRO A 238 -4.72 -10.38 -10.58
N GLU A 239 -3.96 -11.37 -10.99
CA GLU A 239 -4.42 -12.42 -11.92
C GLU A 239 -5.57 -13.22 -11.33
N ALA A 240 -5.45 -13.66 -10.08
CA ALA A 240 -6.52 -14.33 -9.36
C ALA A 240 -7.78 -13.46 -9.20
N LEU A 241 -7.62 -12.17 -8.90
CA LEU A 241 -8.76 -11.25 -8.82
C LEU A 241 -9.39 -10.99 -10.19
N ILE A 242 -8.63 -10.95 -11.27
CA ILE A 242 -9.15 -10.81 -12.64
C ILE A 242 -9.94 -12.05 -13.03
N GLU A 243 -9.42 -13.25 -12.76
CA GLU A 243 -10.11 -14.51 -13.00
C GLU A 243 -11.44 -14.56 -12.25
N LEU A 244 -11.44 -14.26 -10.95
CA LEU A 244 -12.66 -14.16 -10.15
C LEU A 244 -13.64 -13.12 -10.72
N ALA A 245 -13.17 -11.93 -11.11
CA ALA A 245 -14.00 -10.88 -11.67
C ALA A 245 -14.67 -11.32 -12.98
N LEU A 246 -13.94 -12.03 -13.86
CA LEU A 246 -14.47 -12.57 -15.12
C LEU A 246 -15.53 -13.65 -14.85
N GLU A 247 -15.31 -14.55 -13.90
CA GLU A 247 -16.30 -15.54 -13.48
C GLU A 247 -17.59 -14.88 -12.97
N LEU A 248 -17.49 -13.72 -12.32
CA LEU A 248 -18.61 -12.95 -11.80
C LEU A 248 -19.27 -12.04 -12.85
N GLY A 249 -18.78 -12.05 -14.11
CA GLY A 249 -19.36 -11.30 -15.22
C GLY A 249 -18.94 -9.82 -15.26
N VAL A 250 -17.84 -9.43 -14.63
CA VAL A 250 -17.27 -8.08 -14.75
C VAL A 250 -16.76 -7.85 -16.16
N VAL A 251 -17.06 -6.68 -16.73
CA VAL A 251 -16.59 -6.28 -18.06
C VAL A 251 -15.35 -5.38 -17.92
N PHE A 252 -14.29 -5.67 -18.67
CA PHE A 252 -13.06 -4.88 -18.68
C PHE A 252 -12.92 -4.10 -20.00
N HIS A 253 -12.69 -2.79 -19.87
CA HIS A 253 -12.35 -1.88 -20.97
C HIS A 253 -10.89 -1.47 -20.81
N THR A 254 -9.96 -2.23 -21.40
CA THR A 254 -8.53 -1.88 -21.46
C THR A 254 -8.28 -0.78 -22.50
N GLU A 255 -7.11 -0.13 -22.44
CA GLU A 255 -6.74 0.99 -23.31
C GLU A 255 -7.81 2.09 -23.37
N THR A 256 -8.59 2.21 -22.29
CA THR A 256 -9.73 3.14 -22.18
C THR A 256 -9.49 4.09 -21.01
N ASP A 257 -8.86 5.22 -21.32
CA ASP A 257 -8.52 6.25 -20.35
C ASP A 257 -9.72 7.16 -20.05
N VAL A 258 -10.09 7.26 -18.78
CA VAL A 258 -11.18 8.13 -18.31
C VAL A 258 -10.66 9.56 -18.16
N ALA A 259 -11.30 10.49 -18.88
CA ALA A 259 -11.00 11.92 -18.84
C ALA A 259 -11.85 12.68 -17.82
N GLN A 260 -13.09 12.23 -17.57
CA GLN A 260 -14.02 12.97 -16.73
C GLN A 260 -15.06 12.05 -16.08
N ILE A 261 -15.39 12.33 -14.83
CA ILE A 261 -16.58 11.82 -14.13
C ILE A 261 -17.71 12.82 -14.37
N LEU A 262 -18.80 12.34 -14.97
CA LEU A 262 -19.96 13.16 -15.31
C LEU A 262 -20.90 13.25 -14.11
N THR A 263 -21.51 14.43 -13.93
CA THR A 263 -22.43 14.70 -12.82
C THR A 263 -23.67 15.41 -13.32
N ASP A 264 -24.83 15.02 -12.80
CA ASP A 264 -26.08 15.73 -13.02
C ASP A 264 -26.24 16.85 -11.98
N ALA A 265 -26.91 17.93 -12.41
CA ALA A 265 -27.38 18.96 -11.49
C ALA A 265 -28.46 18.36 -10.57
N PRO A 266 -28.59 18.81 -9.29
CA PRO A 266 -29.68 18.39 -8.43
C PRO A 266 -31.03 18.70 -9.08
N ALA A 267 -31.99 17.77 -8.95
CA ALA A 267 -33.35 18.02 -9.42
C ALA A 267 -33.91 19.28 -8.71
N HIS A 268 -34.64 20.13 -9.43
CA HIS A 268 -35.22 21.36 -8.89
C HIS A 268 -35.99 21.07 -7.58
N GLY A 269 -35.57 21.69 -6.48
CA GLY A 269 -36.24 21.60 -5.18
C GLY A 269 -35.64 20.60 -4.17
N ALA A 270 -34.59 19.84 -4.51
CA ALA A 270 -33.88 19.00 -3.57
C ALA A 270 -32.67 19.76 -3.00
N SER A 271 -32.46 19.71 -1.69
CA SER A 271 -31.20 20.11 -1.04
C SER A 271 -30.09 19.08 -1.28
N ALA A 272 -30.27 18.19 -2.24
CA ALA A 272 -29.35 17.15 -2.62
C ALA A 272 -28.16 17.73 -3.41
N GLY A 273 -26.95 17.27 -3.10
CA GLY A 273 -25.71 17.59 -3.83
C GLY A 273 -25.73 17.07 -5.28
N LYS A 274 -24.70 17.39 -6.02
CA LYS A 274 -24.49 16.79 -7.35
C LYS A 274 -24.36 15.27 -7.22
N ARG A 275 -24.89 14.55 -8.22
CA ARG A 275 -24.80 13.10 -8.28
C ARG A 275 -23.98 12.66 -9.51
N VAL A 276 -23.25 11.57 -9.39
CA VAL A 276 -22.61 10.90 -10.53
C VAL A 276 -23.68 10.44 -11.54
N SER A 277 -23.42 10.64 -12.83
CA SER A 277 -24.27 10.15 -13.93
C SER A 277 -23.51 9.30 -14.96
N GLY A 278 -22.18 9.27 -14.90
CA GLY A 278 -21.38 8.46 -15.81
C GLY A 278 -19.93 8.90 -15.94
N LEU A 279 -19.33 8.47 -17.06
CA LEU A 279 -17.93 8.75 -17.41
C LEU A 279 -17.81 9.27 -18.82
N ARG A 280 -16.77 10.07 -19.09
CA ARG A 280 -16.29 10.39 -20.43
C ARG A 280 -14.84 9.94 -20.58
N THR A 281 -14.54 9.24 -21.68
CA THR A 281 -13.18 8.82 -22.01
C THR A 281 -12.39 9.93 -22.71
N THR A 282 -11.07 9.78 -22.79
CA THR A 282 -10.21 10.68 -23.57
C THR A 282 -10.51 10.65 -25.09
N ARG A 283 -11.21 9.60 -25.57
CA ARG A 283 -11.70 9.48 -26.96
C ARG A 283 -13.06 10.16 -27.16
N GLY A 284 -13.65 10.73 -26.10
CA GLY A 284 -14.95 11.41 -26.14
C GLY A 284 -16.17 10.49 -25.99
N GLU A 285 -15.97 9.19 -25.81
CA GLU A 285 -17.04 8.23 -25.54
C GLU A 285 -17.68 8.51 -24.19
N VAL A 286 -19.02 8.38 -24.12
CA VAL A 286 -19.79 8.63 -22.89
C VAL A 286 -20.49 7.34 -22.46
N TYR A 287 -20.33 6.99 -21.19
CA TYR A 287 -20.95 5.84 -20.56
C TYR A 287 -21.80 6.31 -19.37
N THR A 288 -23.00 5.76 -19.22
CA THR A 288 -23.93 6.09 -18.13
C THR A 288 -23.84 5.05 -17.02
N PHE A 289 -23.70 5.51 -15.77
CA PHE A 289 -23.60 4.70 -14.56
C PHE A 289 -24.36 5.34 -13.41
N ASP A 290 -24.86 4.51 -12.49
CA ASP A 290 -25.53 4.96 -11.26
C ASP A 290 -24.50 5.41 -10.21
N SER A 291 -23.31 4.81 -10.23
CA SER A 291 -22.22 5.08 -9.27
C SER A 291 -20.84 4.81 -9.89
N VAL A 292 -19.83 5.45 -9.32
CA VAL A 292 -18.41 5.30 -9.72
C VAL A 292 -17.55 4.98 -8.51
N VAL A 293 -16.71 3.96 -8.62
CA VAL A 293 -15.58 3.70 -7.71
C VAL A 293 -14.30 4.13 -8.42
N SER A 294 -13.60 5.12 -7.90
CA SER A 294 -12.29 5.52 -8.45
C SER A 294 -11.15 4.86 -7.69
N ASN A 295 -10.38 4.03 -8.39
CA ASN A 295 -9.08 3.54 -7.94
C ASN A 295 -7.91 4.37 -8.53
N SER A 296 -8.18 5.50 -9.13
CA SER A 296 -7.18 6.52 -9.41
C SER A 296 -6.75 7.19 -8.10
N ASP A 297 -5.58 7.84 -8.09
CA ASP A 297 -5.18 8.65 -6.93
C ASP A 297 -6.31 9.60 -6.50
N ALA A 298 -6.59 9.67 -5.19
CA ALA A 298 -7.75 10.43 -4.67
C ALA A 298 -7.65 11.92 -5.02
N VAL A 299 -6.45 12.50 -4.91
CA VAL A 299 -6.21 13.92 -5.23
C VAL A 299 -6.42 14.15 -6.72
N ARG A 300 -5.88 13.26 -7.56
CA ARG A 300 -6.10 13.29 -9.01
C ARG A 300 -7.57 13.13 -9.37
N THR A 301 -8.29 12.22 -8.71
CA THR A 301 -9.72 12.01 -8.93
C THR A 301 -10.50 13.31 -8.78
N TYR A 302 -10.27 14.04 -7.68
CA TYR A 302 -10.95 15.31 -7.46
C TYR A 302 -10.48 16.41 -8.41
N ARG A 303 -9.16 16.58 -8.56
CA ARG A 303 -8.61 17.72 -9.34
C ARG A 303 -8.80 17.57 -10.84
N GLU A 304 -8.58 16.36 -11.38
CA GLU A 304 -8.56 16.14 -12.82
C GLU A 304 -9.86 15.52 -13.35
N LEU A 305 -10.41 14.49 -12.67
CA LEU A 305 -11.57 13.77 -13.20
C LEU A 305 -12.90 14.42 -12.82
N ILE A 306 -12.99 15.09 -11.67
CA ILE A 306 -14.20 15.81 -11.24
C ILE A 306 -14.08 17.30 -11.55
N GLY A 307 -13.02 17.95 -11.10
CA GLY A 307 -12.74 19.37 -11.33
C GLY A 307 -13.73 20.34 -10.65
N GLY A 308 -13.61 21.62 -11.01
CA GLY A 308 -14.55 22.68 -10.64
C GLY A 308 -14.63 22.98 -9.14
N PRO A 309 -15.82 23.42 -8.64
CA PRO A 309 -16.01 23.77 -7.23
C PRO A 309 -15.81 22.59 -6.27
N THR A 310 -16.16 21.38 -6.69
CA THR A 310 -16.01 20.15 -5.88
C THR A 310 -14.55 19.86 -5.58
N ALA A 311 -13.66 20.00 -6.59
CA ALA A 311 -12.23 19.83 -6.41
C ALA A 311 -11.63 20.89 -5.47
N ARG A 312 -12.04 22.16 -5.63
CA ARG A 312 -11.59 23.25 -4.75
C ARG A 312 -11.99 22.99 -3.29
N HIS A 313 -13.23 22.57 -3.05
CA HIS A 313 -13.70 22.26 -1.71
C HIS A 313 -12.94 21.07 -1.08
N PHE A 314 -12.59 20.05 -1.87
CA PHE A 314 -11.75 18.95 -1.43
C PHE A 314 -10.36 19.43 -1.00
N ASP A 315 -9.72 20.30 -1.78
CA ASP A 315 -8.38 20.83 -1.50
C ASP A 315 -8.37 21.76 -0.26
N GLU A 316 -9.43 22.56 -0.05
CA GLU A 316 -9.55 23.47 1.09
C GLU A 316 -9.69 22.77 2.44
N LYS A 317 -10.26 21.55 2.45
CA LYS A 317 -10.48 20.80 3.70
C LYS A 317 -9.20 20.32 4.35
N ARG A 318 -8.17 19.99 3.58
CA ARG A 318 -6.93 19.41 4.09
C ARG A 318 -5.81 19.61 3.07
N GLY A 319 -4.65 20.10 3.53
CA GLY A 319 -3.41 19.99 2.78
C GLY A 319 -3.00 18.52 2.65
N TYR A 320 -2.70 18.08 1.43
CA TYR A 320 -2.24 16.72 1.16
C TYR A 320 -0.75 16.75 0.82
N GLU A 321 0.08 16.16 1.70
CA GLU A 321 1.47 15.92 1.41
C GLU A 321 1.61 14.54 0.75
N PRO A 322 2.29 14.43 -0.43
CA PRO A 322 2.60 13.13 -1.00
C PRO A 322 3.50 12.33 -0.05
N ALA A 323 3.30 11.02 -0.01
CA ALA A 323 4.25 10.10 0.63
C ALA A 323 5.56 10.05 -0.18
N CYS A 324 6.58 9.33 0.32
CA CYS A 324 7.81 9.15 -0.45
C CYS A 324 7.57 8.43 -1.78
N SER A 325 8.50 8.62 -2.68
CA SER A 325 8.69 7.86 -3.90
C SER A 325 9.77 6.79 -3.71
N GLY A 326 10.31 6.27 -4.79
CA GLY A 326 11.42 5.31 -4.75
C GLY A 326 12.17 5.23 -6.06
N VAL A 327 13.43 4.80 -5.96
CA VAL A 327 14.20 4.25 -7.07
C VAL A 327 14.20 2.75 -6.94
N VAL A 328 13.85 2.05 -8.02
CA VAL A 328 13.87 0.59 -8.08
C VAL A 328 14.91 0.16 -9.09
N LEU A 329 15.79 -0.78 -8.71
CA LEU A 329 16.68 -1.48 -9.64
C LEU A 329 16.19 -2.92 -9.80
N TYR A 330 16.11 -3.38 -11.02
CA TYR A 330 15.84 -4.77 -11.42
C TYR A 330 17.16 -5.35 -11.94
N LEU A 331 17.83 -6.16 -11.12
CA LEU A 331 19.16 -6.68 -11.42
C LEU A 331 19.07 -8.19 -11.68
N GLY A 332 19.23 -8.59 -12.93
CA GLY A 332 19.42 -9.99 -13.30
C GLY A 332 20.87 -10.40 -13.06
N LEU A 333 21.09 -11.27 -12.08
CA LEU A 333 22.42 -11.74 -11.72
C LEU A 333 22.69 -13.13 -12.28
N ASN A 334 23.89 -13.36 -12.83
CA ASN A 334 24.30 -14.68 -13.32
C ASN A 334 24.65 -15.69 -12.21
N LYS A 335 24.74 -15.21 -10.96
CA LYS A 335 24.97 -16.03 -9.77
C LYS A 335 24.31 -15.38 -8.55
N ARG A 336 23.52 -16.16 -7.79
CA ARG A 336 22.88 -15.70 -6.57
C ARG A 336 23.86 -15.52 -5.41
N TYR A 337 23.43 -14.79 -4.39
CA TYR A 337 24.12 -14.66 -3.12
C TYR A 337 23.42 -15.55 -2.09
N GLU A 338 24.10 -16.62 -1.66
CA GLU A 338 23.51 -17.64 -0.76
C GLU A 338 23.22 -17.12 0.67
N HIS A 339 23.78 -15.97 1.05
CA HIS A 339 23.57 -15.36 2.36
C HIS A 339 22.39 -14.39 2.41
N LEU A 340 21.74 -14.11 1.28
CA LEU A 340 20.49 -13.35 1.26
C LEU A 340 19.30 -14.24 1.64
N ALA A 341 18.33 -13.66 2.33
CA ALA A 341 17.01 -14.24 2.54
C ALA A 341 16.10 -13.92 1.33
N HIS A 342 14.82 -14.25 1.40
CA HIS A 342 13.87 -13.83 0.36
C HIS A 342 13.68 -12.31 0.38
N HIS A 343 13.55 -11.74 1.59
CA HIS A 343 13.50 -10.30 1.82
C HIS A 343 14.66 -9.89 2.71
N ASP A 344 15.38 -8.84 2.28
CA ASP A 344 16.49 -8.30 3.02
C ASP A 344 16.37 -6.79 3.15
N PHE A 345 16.80 -6.25 4.29
CA PHE A 345 16.92 -4.82 4.51
C PHE A 345 18.36 -4.47 4.85
N VAL A 346 18.96 -3.63 4.03
CA VAL A 346 20.30 -3.07 4.24
C VAL A 346 20.11 -1.68 4.80
N PHE A 347 20.12 -1.55 6.10
CA PHE A 347 19.73 -0.33 6.80
C PHE A 347 20.73 0.81 6.62
N SER A 348 20.21 2.03 6.56
CA SER A 348 21.01 3.26 6.64
C SER A 348 21.79 3.33 7.96
N ARG A 349 22.91 4.03 7.95
CA ARG A 349 23.69 4.28 9.18
C ARG A 349 22.95 5.15 10.20
N ASP A 350 22.06 6.03 9.70
CA ASP A 350 21.27 6.95 10.50
C ASP A 350 19.89 7.16 9.86
N PRO A 351 18.82 6.57 10.43
CA PRO A 351 17.45 6.73 9.92
C PRO A 351 16.95 8.17 10.00
N HIS A 352 17.41 8.99 10.95
CA HIS A 352 17.04 10.40 11.05
C HIS A 352 17.61 11.21 9.88
N GLU A 353 18.90 10.98 9.52
CA GLU A 353 19.51 11.59 8.33
C GLU A 353 18.75 11.22 7.06
N GLU A 354 18.37 9.94 6.92
CA GLU A 354 17.62 9.43 5.78
C GLU A 354 16.27 10.12 5.62
N PHE A 355 15.44 10.11 6.67
CA PHE A 355 14.10 10.72 6.60
C PHE A 355 14.14 12.25 6.51
N HIS A 356 15.11 12.91 7.16
CA HIS A 356 15.33 14.34 7.01
C HIS A 356 15.72 14.71 5.56
N ALA A 357 16.57 13.91 4.91
CA ALA A 357 16.88 14.12 3.50
C ALA A 357 15.63 14.01 2.62
N ILE A 358 14.85 12.94 2.80
CA ILE A 358 13.68 12.62 1.98
C ILE A 358 12.55 13.67 2.16
N TYR A 359 12.17 13.98 3.38
CA TYR A 359 10.96 14.78 3.65
C TYR A 359 11.24 16.26 3.83
N ASP A 360 12.30 16.63 4.57
CA ASP A 360 12.56 18.04 4.88
C ASP A 360 13.37 18.73 3.79
N LYS A 361 14.47 18.08 3.33
CA LYS A 361 15.29 18.65 2.24
C LYS A 361 14.68 18.37 0.86
N GLY A 362 13.92 17.29 0.71
CA GLY A 362 13.43 16.82 -0.58
C GLY A 362 14.55 16.32 -1.49
N GLU A 363 15.56 15.68 -0.92
CA GLU A 363 16.72 15.13 -1.63
C GLU A 363 16.85 13.61 -1.38
N PRO A 364 17.39 12.83 -2.32
CA PRO A 364 17.72 11.44 -2.09
C PRO A 364 18.70 11.30 -0.91
N ALA A 365 18.46 10.31 -0.04
CA ALA A 365 19.32 10.09 1.10
C ALA A 365 20.75 9.72 0.67
N PRO A 366 21.79 10.30 1.31
CA PRO A 366 23.18 9.99 0.95
C PRO A 366 23.62 8.59 1.35
N ASP A 367 22.95 7.96 2.32
CA ASP A 367 23.12 6.59 2.74
C ASP A 367 21.74 5.95 2.96
N PRO A 368 21.09 5.47 1.88
CA PRO A 368 19.71 4.99 1.96
C PRO A 368 19.62 3.60 2.59
N THR A 369 18.48 3.31 3.22
CA THR A 369 18.04 1.93 3.46
C THR A 369 17.66 1.30 2.12
N CYS A 370 18.27 0.15 1.80
CA CYS A 370 17.94 -0.64 0.61
C CYS A 370 17.10 -1.85 1.01
N TYR A 371 15.92 -1.96 0.44
CA TYR A 371 15.13 -3.18 0.50
C TYR A 371 15.47 -4.07 -0.70
N LEU A 372 15.71 -5.36 -0.45
CA LEU A 372 15.99 -6.36 -1.46
C LEU A 372 14.90 -7.44 -1.47
N ALA A 373 14.54 -7.93 -2.66
CA ALA A 373 13.85 -9.21 -2.80
C ALA A 373 14.68 -10.13 -3.68
N ALA A 374 15.20 -11.20 -3.08
CA ALA A 374 15.98 -12.25 -3.72
C ALA A 374 15.11 -13.50 -3.86
N THR A 375 14.35 -13.58 -4.94
CA THR A 375 13.22 -14.50 -5.06
C THR A 375 13.60 -15.90 -5.49
N ALA A 376 14.77 -16.11 -6.12
CA ALA A 376 15.14 -17.38 -6.72
C ALA A 376 15.32 -18.55 -5.74
N ALA A 377 15.59 -18.25 -4.44
CA ALA A 377 15.65 -19.28 -3.41
C ALA A 377 14.27 -19.89 -3.09
N THR A 378 13.21 -19.10 -3.20
CA THR A 378 11.82 -19.54 -2.95
C THR A 378 11.12 -19.96 -4.24
N ASP A 379 11.38 -19.27 -5.34
CA ASP A 379 10.80 -19.50 -6.66
C ASP A 379 11.91 -19.57 -7.71
N PRO A 380 12.53 -20.74 -7.92
CA PRO A 380 13.64 -20.90 -8.86
C PRO A 380 13.29 -20.51 -10.31
N ALA A 381 12.01 -20.51 -10.67
CA ALA A 381 11.56 -20.08 -11.99
C ALA A 381 11.63 -18.55 -12.21
N SER A 382 11.99 -17.77 -11.19
CA SER A 382 12.16 -16.31 -11.30
C SER A 382 13.44 -15.90 -12.03
N ALA A 383 14.44 -16.80 -12.15
CA ALA A 383 15.73 -16.51 -12.79
C ALA A 383 16.25 -17.73 -13.56
N PRO A 384 17.21 -17.55 -14.49
CA PRO A 384 17.98 -18.66 -15.06
C PRO A 384 18.68 -19.48 -13.98
N GLU A 385 18.98 -20.75 -14.27
CA GLU A 385 19.62 -21.68 -13.34
C GLU A 385 20.87 -21.08 -12.68
N GLY A 386 20.91 -21.09 -11.35
CA GLY A 386 21.99 -20.52 -10.53
C GLY A 386 22.02 -18.99 -10.45
N GLY A 387 21.16 -18.30 -11.21
CA GLY A 387 21.01 -16.85 -11.20
C GLY A 387 20.06 -16.33 -10.13
N GLU A 388 19.87 -15.00 -10.10
CA GLU A 388 18.96 -14.30 -9.20
C GLU A 388 18.27 -13.14 -9.91
N ALA A 389 16.97 -13.01 -9.72
CA ALA A 389 16.21 -11.82 -10.07
C ALA A 389 16.17 -10.88 -8.84
N LEU A 390 17.24 -10.12 -8.64
CA LEU A 390 17.37 -9.26 -7.46
C LEU A 390 16.63 -7.93 -7.69
N TYR A 391 15.57 -7.73 -6.94
CA TYR A 391 14.85 -6.45 -6.84
C TYR A 391 15.48 -5.60 -5.74
N VAL A 392 15.76 -4.33 -6.01
CA VAL A 392 16.30 -3.38 -5.04
C VAL A 392 15.45 -2.12 -5.03
N LEU A 393 14.88 -1.75 -3.89
CA LEU A 393 14.13 -0.51 -3.70
C LEU A 393 14.83 0.36 -2.66
N VAL A 394 14.99 1.64 -2.97
CA VAL A 394 15.32 2.68 -2.00
C VAL A 394 14.26 3.77 -2.01
N HIS A 395 13.89 4.26 -0.84
CA HIS A 395 12.98 5.39 -0.74
C HIS A 395 13.67 6.68 -1.15
N THR A 396 12.93 7.53 -1.85
CA THR A 396 13.37 8.85 -2.31
C THR A 396 12.25 9.85 -2.08
N PRO A 397 12.55 11.17 -2.09
CA PRO A 397 11.49 12.16 -2.07
C PRO A 397 10.54 11.99 -3.27
N TYR A 398 9.29 12.39 -3.08
CA TYR A 398 8.40 12.59 -4.21
C TYR A 398 8.93 13.70 -5.14
N LEU A 399 8.46 13.74 -6.38
CA LEU A 399 8.95 14.70 -7.38
C LEU A 399 8.82 16.14 -6.87
N ARG A 400 9.96 16.83 -6.85
CA ARG A 400 10.08 18.26 -6.61
C ARG A 400 10.41 18.99 -7.94
N PRO A 401 10.11 20.29 -8.07
CA PRO A 401 10.35 21.02 -9.33
C PRO A 401 11.80 21.04 -9.82
N HIS A 402 12.77 20.87 -8.91
CA HIS A 402 14.20 20.86 -9.22
C HIS A 402 14.76 19.47 -9.57
N HIS A 403 13.96 18.40 -9.47
CA HIS A 403 14.43 17.06 -9.76
C HIS A 403 14.55 16.81 -11.28
N ASP A 404 15.72 16.40 -11.72
CA ASP A 404 15.98 15.83 -13.05
C ASP A 404 16.53 14.41 -12.89
N TRP A 405 15.62 13.45 -12.77
CA TRP A 405 16.00 12.07 -12.53
C TRP A 405 16.83 11.43 -13.63
N LYS A 406 16.78 11.93 -14.86
CA LYS A 406 17.68 11.48 -15.93
C LYS A 406 19.14 11.81 -15.64
N LYS A 407 19.40 12.94 -14.97
CA LYS A 407 20.75 13.34 -14.57
C LYS A 407 21.13 12.78 -13.19
N MET A 408 20.19 12.70 -12.26
CA MET A 408 20.45 12.26 -10.88
C MET A 408 20.67 10.75 -10.78
N PHE A 409 19.92 9.96 -11.54
CA PHE A 409 19.89 8.51 -11.41
C PHE A 409 21.25 7.81 -11.53
N PRO A 410 22.13 8.12 -12.53
CA PRO A 410 23.41 7.41 -12.66
C PRO A 410 24.29 7.51 -11.41
N ALA A 411 24.37 8.69 -10.80
CA ALA A 411 25.13 8.89 -9.57
C ALA A 411 24.46 8.20 -8.36
N TYR A 412 23.14 8.28 -8.27
CA TYR A 412 22.41 7.66 -7.16
C TYR A 412 22.40 6.12 -7.24
N ARG A 413 22.35 5.57 -8.45
CA ARG A 413 22.58 4.12 -8.68
C ARG A 413 23.91 3.67 -8.06
N GLN A 414 24.98 4.44 -8.23
CA GLN A 414 26.28 4.08 -7.66
C GLN A 414 26.25 4.12 -6.13
N VAL A 415 25.59 5.11 -5.52
CA VAL A 415 25.37 5.16 -4.06
C VAL A 415 24.69 3.88 -3.56
N ILE A 416 23.64 3.42 -4.26
CA ILE A 416 22.93 2.18 -3.93
C ILE A 416 23.86 0.96 -4.02
N LEU A 417 24.57 0.78 -5.11
CA LEU A 417 25.48 -0.37 -5.30
C LEU A 417 26.61 -0.37 -4.27
N ASP A 418 27.19 0.80 -3.98
CA ASP A 418 28.24 0.93 -2.98
C ASP A 418 27.73 0.61 -1.56
N LYS A 419 26.46 0.98 -1.25
CA LYS A 419 25.79 0.57 -0.02
C LYS A 419 25.64 -0.94 0.08
N LEU A 420 25.18 -1.61 -0.97
CA LEU A 420 25.05 -3.06 -1.01
C LEU A 420 26.39 -3.77 -0.84
N LYS A 421 27.44 -3.29 -1.49
CA LYS A 421 28.80 -3.83 -1.34
C LYS A 421 29.30 -3.68 0.10
N ARG A 422 29.17 -2.46 0.64
CA ARG A 422 29.71 -2.09 1.95
C ARG A 422 29.00 -2.80 3.08
N THR A 423 27.67 -2.77 3.10
CA THR A 423 26.87 -3.17 4.27
C THR A 423 26.37 -4.62 4.16
N ALA A 424 25.88 -5.04 2.99
CA ALA A 424 25.36 -6.40 2.79
C ALA A 424 26.40 -7.39 2.21
N GLY A 425 27.63 -6.96 1.92
CA GLY A 425 28.69 -7.85 1.45
C GLY A 425 28.54 -8.31 0.00
N LEU A 426 27.76 -7.60 -0.83
CA LEU A 426 27.60 -7.91 -2.25
C LEU A 426 28.77 -7.35 -3.07
N THR A 427 30.00 -7.71 -2.72
CA THR A 427 31.24 -7.05 -3.16
C THR A 427 31.49 -7.10 -4.67
N ASP A 428 31.00 -8.13 -5.34
CA ASP A 428 31.15 -8.38 -6.79
C ASP A 428 29.84 -8.19 -7.57
N ILE A 429 28.88 -7.38 -7.04
CA ILE A 429 27.55 -7.26 -7.62
C ILE A 429 27.58 -6.76 -9.07
N GLU A 430 28.45 -5.81 -9.40
CA GLU A 430 28.57 -5.25 -10.75
C GLU A 430 29.04 -6.31 -11.77
N ASP A 431 29.92 -7.23 -11.35
CA ASP A 431 30.41 -8.33 -12.19
C ASP A 431 29.34 -9.41 -12.41
N ARG A 432 28.36 -9.51 -11.51
CA ARG A 432 27.24 -10.47 -11.62
C ARG A 432 26.08 -9.97 -12.45
N ILE A 433 25.94 -8.65 -12.66
CA ILE A 433 24.81 -8.08 -13.40
C ILE A 433 24.93 -8.43 -14.89
N VAL A 434 23.96 -9.20 -15.41
CA VAL A 434 23.82 -9.53 -16.85
C VAL A 434 22.58 -8.89 -17.48
N PHE A 435 21.69 -8.37 -16.64
CA PHE A 435 20.53 -7.58 -17.01
C PHE A 435 20.29 -6.50 -15.97
N GLU A 436 19.92 -5.31 -16.43
CA GLU A 436 19.52 -4.21 -15.56
C GLU A 436 18.40 -3.39 -16.18
N ALA A 437 17.41 -3.07 -15.37
CA ALA A 437 16.40 -2.06 -15.64
C ALA A 437 16.12 -1.27 -14.36
N ALA A 438 15.49 -0.10 -14.47
CA ALA A 438 15.17 0.72 -13.32
C ALA A 438 13.84 1.46 -13.48
N LEU A 439 13.25 1.86 -12.35
CA LEU A 439 12.20 2.87 -12.27
C LEU A 439 12.67 3.99 -11.34
N THR A 440 12.52 5.22 -11.81
CA THR A 440 12.74 6.45 -11.04
C THR A 440 11.39 7.04 -10.59
N PRO A 441 11.36 8.01 -9.68
CA PRO A 441 10.14 8.75 -9.35
C PRO A 441 9.43 9.35 -10.57
N GLN A 442 10.18 9.77 -11.60
CA GLN A 442 9.59 10.26 -12.85
C GLN A 442 8.89 9.15 -13.62
N ASP A 443 9.51 7.98 -13.75
CA ASP A 443 8.91 6.82 -14.43
C ASP A 443 7.64 6.35 -13.70
N ILE A 444 7.66 6.36 -12.37
CA ILE A 444 6.50 6.02 -11.52
C ILE A 444 5.35 7.00 -11.75
N HIS A 445 5.65 8.32 -11.78
CA HIS A 445 4.66 9.34 -12.06
C HIS A 445 4.04 9.15 -13.45
N ASP A 446 4.84 9.01 -14.48
CA ASP A 446 4.38 8.93 -15.87
C ASP A 446 3.59 7.63 -16.13
N ARG A 447 4.06 6.52 -15.57
CA ARG A 447 3.43 5.21 -15.74
C ARG A 447 2.11 5.07 -15.00
N TYR A 448 2.04 5.53 -13.74
CA TYR A 448 0.90 5.27 -12.85
C TYR A 448 0.04 6.50 -12.57
N ARG A 449 0.47 7.70 -12.99
CA ARG A 449 -0.23 8.97 -12.74
C ARG A 449 -0.58 9.19 -11.27
N VAL A 450 0.32 8.82 -10.38
CA VAL A 450 0.20 9.06 -8.93
C VAL A 450 0.68 10.46 -8.57
N LEU A 451 0.16 11.00 -7.49
CA LEU A 451 0.49 12.35 -7.01
C LEU A 451 2.00 12.51 -6.84
N ASN A 452 2.63 13.37 -7.65
CA ASN A 452 4.07 13.66 -7.60
C ASN A 452 4.99 12.43 -7.58
N GLY A 453 4.60 11.32 -8.21
CA GLY A 453 5.37 10.08 -8.22
C GLY A 453 5.38 9.32 -6.89
N ALA A 454 4.57 9.69 -5.91
CA ALA A 454 4.48 9.01 -4.62
C ALA A 454 3.96 7.57 -4.78
N ILE A 455 4.73 6.59 -4.29
CA ILE A 455 4.34 5.17 -4.41
C ILE A 455 3.27 4.75 -3.41
N TYR A 456 3.16 5.48 -2.28
CA TYR A 456 2.22 5.20 -1.19
C TYR A 456 1.06 6.22 -1.10
N GLY A 457 0.90 7.10 -2.10
CA GLY A 457 -0.17 8.10 -2.12
C GLY A 457 0.09 9.26 -1.16
N ILE A 458 -0.77 9.48 -0.18
CA ILE A 458 -0.69 10.58 0.78
C ILE A 458 0.09 10.13 2.02
N SER A 459 1.02 10.96 2.52
CA SER A 459 1.82 10.68 3.72
C SER A 459 0.97 10.45 4.97
N SER A 460 1.49 9.70 5.94
CA SER A 460 0.84 9.44 7.24
C SER A 460 1.44 10.31 8.36
N HIS A 461 2.00 11.47 8.01
CA HIS A 461 2.56 12.40 8.99
C HIS A 461 1.49 13.12 9.80
N GLY A 462 1.83 13.45 11.05
CA GLY A 462 0.96 14.13 11.99
C GLY A 462 0.35 13.20 13.03
N VAL A 463 0.77 13.40 14.29
CA VAL A 463 0.46 12.52 15.44
C VAL A 463 -1.03 12.36 15.77
N PHE A 464 -1.89 13.27 15.29
CA PHE A 464 -3.34 13.21 15.52
C PHE A 464 -4.13 12.77 14.26
N ASN A 465 -3.70 13.20 13.08
CA ASN A 465 -4.49 13.04 11.85
C ASN A 465 -3.79 12.21 10.76
N GLY A 466 -2.52 11.85 10.94
CA GLY A 466 -1.72 11.18 9.91
C GLY A 466 -2.27 9.83 9.45
N ALA A 467 -2.96 9.11 10.33
CA ALA A 467 -3.58 7.83 9.97
C ALA A 467 -4.81 7.98 9.07
N PHE A 468 -5.47 9.15 9.04
CA PHE A 468 -6.68 9.34 8.24
C PHE A 468 -6.36 9.73 6.80
N LYS A 469 -6.95 9.02 5.87
CA LYS A 469 -6.97 9.31 4.42
C LYS A 469 -8.37 9.78 4.02
N PRO A 470 -8.57 10.31 2.79
CA PRO A 470 -9.90 10.55 2.26
C PRO A 470 -10.81 9.34 2.44
N ALA A 471 -12.04 9.57 2.94
CA ALA A 471 -13.02 8.51 3.14
C ALA A 471 -13.37 7.82 1.81
N ASN A 472 -13.71 6.53 1.86
CA ASN A 472 -14.11 5.79 0.66
C ASN A 472 -15.43 6.32 0.08
N ARG A 473 -16.41 6.70 0.92
CA ARG A 473 -17.64 7.36 0.48
C ARG A 473 -17.40 8.86 0.37
N SER A 474 -17.62 9.45 -0.82
CA SER A 474 -17.54 10.91 -1.00
C SER A 474 -18.63 11.63 -0.22
N LYS A 475 -18.27 12.72 0.44
CA LYS A 475 -19.21 13.65 1.08
C LYS A 475 -19.59 14.81 0.16
N GLU A 476 -18.90 14.96 -0.96
CA GLU A 476 -19.06 16.06 -1.93
C GLU A 476 -19.90 15.69 -3.14
N LEU A 477 -20.04 14.38 -3.44
CA LEU A 477 -20.66 13.91 -4.67
C LEU A 477 -21.33 12.56 -4.43
N ASP A 478 -22.66 12.53 -4.53
CA ASP A 478 -23.44 11.31 -4.37
C ASP A 478 -23.11 10.28 -5.46
N GLY A 479 -23.03 9.01 -5.10
CA GLY A 479 -22.69 7.93 -6.00
C GLY A 479 -21.19 7.85 -6.35
N MET A 480 -20.32 8.62 -5.66
CA MET A 480 -18.88 8.62 -5.84
C MET A 480 -18.17 7.94 -4.68
N TYR A 481 -17.28 7.00 -5.00
CA TYR A 481 -16.49 6.26 -4.01
C TYR A 481 -15.02 6.23 -4.41
N LEU A 482 -14.13 6.25 -3.41
CA LEU A 482 -12.69 6.19 -3.57
C LEU A 482 -12.15 4.84 -3.08
N ALA A 483 -11.18 4.28 -3.80
CA ALA A 483 -10.47 3.07 -3.40
C ALA A 483 -8.97 3.18 -3.73
N GLY A 484 -8.13 2.58 -2.91
CA GLY A 484 -6.68 2.55 -3.15
C GLY A 484 -5.84 3.22 -2.08
N GLY A 485 -4.53 3.33 -2.31
CA GLY A 485 -3.56 3.78 -1.31
C GLY A 485 -3.68 5.24 -0.89
N ALA A 486 -4.30 6.09 -1.72
CA ALA A 486 -4.60 7.48 -1.39
C ALA A 486 -6.00 7.67 -0.76
N ALA A 487 -6.74 6.58 -0.54
CA ALA A 487 -8.01 6.55 0.17
C ALA A 487 -7.89 5.69 1.44
N HIS A 488 -8.88 5.78 2.34
CA HIS A 488 -8.92 4.99 3.56
C HIS A 488 -8.96 3.46 3.25
N PRO A 489 -8.24 2.59 4.01
CA PRO A 489 -7.40 2.87 5.17
C PRO A 489 -5.97 3.32 4.81
N GLY A 490 -5.54 3.25 3.56
CA GLY A 490 -4.23 3.71 3.11
C GLY A 490 -3.48 2.71 2.25
N PRO A 491 -2.15 2.90 2.07
CA PRO A 491 -1.30 2.06 1.23
C PRO A 491 -0.94 0.71 1.88
N GLY A 492 -0.34 -0.18 1.08
CA GLY A 492 -0.03 -1.57 1.39
C GLY A 492 -1.00 -2.52 0.71
N MET A 493 -0.53 -3.69 0.24
CA MET A 493 -1.39 -4.63 -0.52
C MET A 493 -2.69 -4.98 0.22
N PRO A 494 -2.69 -5.42 1.49
CA PRO A 494 -3.95 -5.73 2.17
C PRO A 494 -4.83 -4.48 2.36
N MET A 495 -4.22 -3.34 2.67
CA MET A 495 -4.95 -2.09 2.90
C MET A 495 -5.64 -1.58 1.65
N VAL A 496 -4.99 -1.64 0.48
CA VAL A 496 -5.64 -1.20 -0.77
C VAL A 496 -6.76 -2.14 -1.20
N MET A 497 -6.63 -3.46 -0.95
CA MET A 497 -7.71 -4.41 -1.21
C MET A 497 -8.89 -4.20 -0.23
N MET A 498 -8.60 -3.97 1.05
CA MET A 498 -9.61 -3.56 2.05
C MET A 498 -10.28 -2.24 1.65
N SER A 499 -9.53 -1.25 1.14
CA SER A 499 -10.08 0.00 0.61
C SER A 499 -11.10 -0.23 -0.51
N GLY A 500 -10.80 -1.16 -1.43
CA GLY A 500 -11.72 -1.58 -2.48
C GLY A 500 -12.99 -2.23 -1.92
N TRP A 501 -12.82 -3.13 -0.97
CA TRP A 501 -13.95 -3.77 -0.28
C TRP A 501 -14.83 -2.75 0.45
N ILE A 502 -14.23 -1.79 1.20
CA ILE A 502 -14.98 -0.75 1.93
C ILE A 502 -15.76 0.16 0.96
N ALA A 503 -15.15 0.53 -0.18
CA ALA A 503 -15.84 1.31 -1.21
C ALA A 503 -17.04 0.56 -1.77
N ALA A 504 -16.88 -0.74 -2.05
CA ALA A 504 -17.94 -1.62 -2.53
C ALA A 504 -19.06 -1.80 -1.49
N ASP A 505 -18.69 -2.04 -0.23
CA ASP A 505 -19.64 -2.20 0.86
C ASP A 505 -20.46 -0.92 1.11
N SER A 506 -19.79 0.23 1.10
CA SER A 506 -20.45 1.54 1.23
C SER A 506 -21.44 1.80 0.09
N LEU A 507 -21.07 1.44 -1.15
CA LEU A 507 -21.95 1.56 -2.31
C LEU A 507 -23.17 0.64 -2.21
N ASP A 508 -22.95 -0.62 -1.85
CA ASP A 508 -24.04 -1.60 -1.72
C ASP A 508 -25.03 -1.19 -0.62
N GLN A 509 -24.55 -0.70 0.52
CA GLN A 509 -25.40 -0.14 1.59
C GLN A 509 -26.25 1.02 1.08
N ASP A 510 -25.64 1.98 0.36
CA ASP A 510 -26.35 3.15 -0.20
C ASP A 510 -27.39 2.73 -1.25
N ALA A 511 -27.06 1.78 -2.12
CA ALA A 511 -27.95 1.25 -3.14
C ALA A 511 -29.17 0.53 -2.56
N ARG A 512 -29.00 -0.14 -1.42
CA ARG A 512 -30.08 -0.82 -0.69
C ARG A 512 -30.82 0.08 0.29
N GLY A 513 -30.41 1.35 0.45
CA GLY A 513 -31.03 2.28 1.38
C GLY A 513 -30.80 1.93 2.87
N VAL A 514 -29.75 1.17 3.13
CA VAL A 514 -29.31 0.86 4.50
C VAL A 514 -28.49 2.05 4.99
N THR A 515 -29.06 2.92 5.81
CA THR A 515 -28.32 4.01 6.47
C THR A 515 -27.37 3.42 7.52
N ALA A 516 -26.07 3.75 7.39
CA ALA A 516 -25.04 3.39 8.37
C ALA A 516 -25.25 4.07 9.72
#